data_c756a65ff66f2b65d6eb8a48b9551181
#
_entry.id   c756a65ff66f2b65d6eb8a48b9551181
#
_cell.length_a   1.000
_cell.length_b   1.000
_cell.length_c   1.000
_cell.angle_alpha   90.00
_cell.angle_beta   90.00
_cell.angle_gamma   90.00
#
_symmetry.space_group_name_H-M   'P 1'
#
loop_
_entity.id
_entity.type
_entity.pdbx_description
1 polymer ?
#
loop_
_entity_poly.entity_id
_entity_poly.type
_entity_poly.pdbx_seq_one_letter_code
_entity_poly.pdbx_strand_id
1 'polypeptide(L)'
;MLFPEDQVAFCERCFHSTPCWCCHLPCGPLHRRLSDERIVCQHCYSTALLSPSQLGPLYEGTIRFFQNQMKMRLKNRPRLKVTDQRYLLREFEITDHTFGLYTNSLEEETIFIITGIAEDRAWITLAHELTHFWQKRNCPNPQALVLVEGFAEWTVYKLAEHHGLERAMLSMRRNVAEPYHTELHALLGLEQKLGVQGVVHLARTKAGLN
;
A
#
# COMPACT_ATOMS: atom_id res chain seq x y z
N MET A 1 -0.93 -7.36 -27.28
CA MET A 1 -0.34 -6.28 -26.49
C MET A 1 0.32 -6.90 -25.28
N LEU A 2 1.55 -6.53 -24.95
CA LEU A 2 2.29 -7.02 -23.81
C LEU A 2 2.22 -5.98 -22.70
N PHE A 3 1.88 -6.40 -21.48
CA PHE A 3 2.13 -5.60 -20.29
C PHE A 3 3.59 -5.79 -19.90
N PRO A 4 4.44 -4.76 -19.96
CA PRO A 4 5.89 -4.91 -19.78
C PRO A 4 6.28 -5.47 -18.42
N GLU A 5 5.40 -5.34 -17.43
CA GLU A 5 5.64 -5.70 -16.03
C GLU A 5 5.49 -7.20 -15.77
N ASP A 6 4.63 -7.89 -16.55
CA ASP A 6 4.27 -9.27 -16.29
C ASP A 6 4.72 -10.25 -17.38
N GLN A 7 5.28 -9.74 -18.48
CA GLN A 7 5.52 -10.51 -19.71
C GLN A 7 4.27 -11.26 -20.21
N VAL A 8 3.07 -10.79 -19.82
CA VAL A 8 1.79 -11.40 -20.17
C VAL A 8 1.25 -10.73 -21.42
N ALA A 9 1.05 -11.54 -22.47
CA ALA A 9 0.41 -11.10 -23.70
C ALA A 9 -1.10 -11.27 -23.59
N PHE A 10 -1.84 -10.23 -23.96
CA PHE A 10 -3.30 -10.33 -24.11
C PHE A 10 -3.68 -10.18 -25.56
N CYS A 11 -4.60 -11.02 -26.05
CA CYS A 11 -5.25 -10.75 -27.33
C CYS A 11 -6.15 -9.52 -27.21
N GLU A 12 -6.48 -8.90 -28.36
CA GLU A 12 -7.31 -7.69 -28.40
C GLU A 12 -8.62 -7.84 -27.62
N ARG A 13 -9.33 -8.96 -27.80
CA ARG A 13 -10.57 -9.25 -27.05
C ARG A 13 -10.36 -9.29 -25.54
N CYS A 14 -9.29 -9.92 -25.07
CA CYS A 14 -9.00 -9.99 -23.63
C CYS A 14 -8.56 -8.63 -23.09
N PHE A 15 -7.81 -7.86 -23.87
CA PHE A 15 -7.37 -6.53 -23.50
C PHE A 15 -8.53 -5.56 -23.22
N HIS A 16 -9.62 -5.67 -23.97
CA HIS A 16 -10.83 -4.87 -23.78
C HIS A 16 -11.83 -5.48 -22.77
N SER A 17 -11.46 -6.56 -22.07
CA SER A 17 -12.30 -7.12 -21.01
C SER A 17 -12.28 -6.23 -19.77
N THR A 18 -13.24 -6.44 -18.85
CA THR A 18 -13.30 -5.75 -17.57
C THR A 18 -11.96 -5.82 -16.84
N PRO A 19 -11.38 -4.71 -16.41
CA PRO A 19 -10.14 -4.73 -15.64
C PRO A 19 -10.35 -5.34 -14.26
N CYS A 20 -9.34 -6.03 -13.78
CA CYS A 20 -9.30 -6.51 -12.40
C CYS A 20 -9.25 -5.33 -11.44
N TRP A 21 -10.15 -5.29 -10.49
CA TRP A 21 -10.18 -4.21 -9.51
C TRP A 21 -8.88 -4.11 -8.69
N CYS A 22 -8.21 -5.25 -8.44
CA CYS A 22 -7.00 -5.29 -7.61
C CYS A 22 -5.70 -4.93 -8.36
N CYS A 23 -5.47 -5.54 -9.54
CA CYS A 23 -4.21 -5.36 -10.29
C CYS A 23 -4.36 -4.57 -11.60
N HIS A 24 -5.57 -4.13 -11.94
CA HIS A 24 -5.94 -3.40 -13.15
C HIS A 24 -5.68 -4.12 -14.49
N LEU A 25 -5.16 -5.35 -14.44
CA LEU A 25 -4.99 -6.18 -15.65
C LEU A 25 -6.35 -6.68 -16.15
N PRO A 26 -6.48 -6.97 -17.45
CA PRO A 26 -7.69 -7.54 -18.02
C PRO A 26 -8.12 -8.83 -17.30
N CYS A 27 -9.38 -8.93 -16.93
CA CYS A 27 -9.94 -10.14 -16.36
C CYS A 27 -10.16 -11.21 -17.44
N GLY A 28 -9.62 -12.39 -17.23
CA GLY A 28 -9.95 -13.57 -18.04
C GLY A 28 -11.32 -14.17 -17.68
N PRO A 29 -11.73 -15.26 -18.36
CA PRO A 29 -13.03 -15.90 -18.17
C PRO A 29 -13.23 -16.49 -16.75
N LEU A 30 -12.16 -16.71 -16.01
CA LEU A 30 -12.18 -17.28 -14.65
C LEU A 30 -12.16 -16.20 -13.54
N HIS A 31 -12.53 -14.95 -13.87
CA HIS A 31 -12.67 -13.91 -12.87
C HIS A 31 -13.72 -14.25 -11.80
N ARG A 32 -13.64 -13.58 -10.67
CA ARG A 32 -14.60 -13.70 -9.57
C ARG A 32 -15.23 -12.34 -9.28
N ARG A 33 -16.52 -12.36 -8.97
CA ARG A 33 -17.26 -11.23 -8.40
C ARG A 33 -17.33 -11.44 -6.90
N LEU A 34 -16.84 -10.46 -6.15
CA LEU A 34 -16.93 -10.43 -4.69
C LEU A 34 -18.32 -10.01 -4.22
N SER A 35 -18.61 -10.15 -2.91
CA SER A 35 -19.91 -9.79 -2.34
C SER A 35 -20.24 -8.29 -2.45
N ASP A 36 -19.22 -7.45 -2.58
CA ASP A 36 -19.33 -6.00 -2.79
C ASP A 36 -19.29 -5.59 -4.27
N GLU A 37 -19.48 -6.53 -5.18
CA GLU A 37 -19.56 -6.37 -6.63
C GLU A 37 -18.22 -6.14 -7.34
N ARG A 38 -17.10 -6.03 -6.63
CA ARG A 38 -15.77 -5.92 -7.26
C ARG A 38 -15.46 -7.16 -8.08
N ILE A 39 -14.91 -6.95 -9.29
CA ILE A 39 -14.45 -8.03 -10.17
C ILE A 39 -12.95 -8.18 -10.03
N VAL A 40 -12.49 -9.36 -9.66
CA VAL A 40 -11.06 -9.68 -9.50
C VAL A 40 -10.66 -10.83 -10.41
N CYS A 41 -9.46 -10.76 -11.01
CA CYS A 41 -8.94 -11.84 -11.86
C CYS A 41 -8.62 -13.08 -11.00
N GLN A 42 -8.50 -14.23 -11.67
CA GLN A 42 -8.19 -15.49 -10.99
C GLN A 42 -6.91 -15.43 -10.16
N HIS A 43 -5.86 -14.76 -10.67
CA HIS A 43 -4.58 -14.62 -9.96
C HIS A 43 -4.75 -13.86 -8.64
N CYS A 44 -5.36 -12.67 -8.69
CA CYS A 44 -5.60 -11.88 -7.47
C CYS A 44 -6.54 -12.60 -6.50
N TYR A 45 -7.52 -13.34 -7.00
CA TYR A 45 -8.42 -14.10 -6.15
C TYR A 45 -7.73 -15.29 -5.46
N SER A 46 -6.78 -15.96 -6.12
CA SER A 46 -6.08 -17.13 -5.54
C SER A 46 -5.22 -16.80 -4.32
N THR A 47 -4.77 -15.55 -4.21
CA THR A 47 -4.01 -15.04 -3.05
C THR A 47 -4.81 -14.05 -2.22
N ALA A 48 -6.12 -13.91 -2.50
CA ALA A 48 -6.94 -12.91 -1.85
C ALA A 48 -7.16 -13.20 -0.37
N LEU A 49 -7.06 -12.17 0.44
CA LEU A 49 -7.38 -12.21 1.85
C LEU A 49 -8.90 -12.06 2.01
N LEU A 50 -9.55 -13.14 2.40
CA LEU A 50 -11.01 -13.21 2.53
C LEU A 50 -11.48 -13.18 3.99
N SER A 51 -10.55 -13.26 4.94
CA SER A 51 -10.88 -13.29 6.37
C SER A 51 -9.89 -12.48 7.22
N PRO A 52 -10.33 -11.97 8.38
CA PRO A 52 -9.44 -11.26 9.32
C PRO A 52 -8.26 -12.10 9.80
N SER A 53 -8.42 -13.41 9.93
CA SER A 53 -7.35 -14.32 10.40
C SER A 53 -6.17 -14.39 9.44
N GLN A 54 -6.38 -14.19 8.14
CA GLN A 54 -5.31 -14.16 7.16
C GLN A 54 -4.50 -12.87 7.23
N LEU A 55 -5.10 -11.76 7.66
CA LEU A 55 -4.45 -10.45 7.70
C LEU A 55 -3.55 -10.27 8.95
N GLY A 56 -3.86 -10.95 10.06
CA GLY A 56 -3.09 -10.85 11.30
C GLY A 56 -1.59 -11.14 11.12
N PRO A 57 -1.18 -12.24 10.49
CA PRO A 57 0.23 -12.54 10.23
C PRO A 57 0.96 -11.46 9.41
N LEU A 58 0.29 -10.87 8.42
CA LEU A 58 0.84 -9.78 7.59
C LEU A 58 1.05 -8.52 8.43
N TYR A 59 0.06 -8.18 9.25
CA TYR A 59 0.15 -7.04 10.16
C TYR A 59 1.32 -7.17 11.14
N GLU A 60 1.46 -8.32 11.79
CA GLU A 60 2.59 -8.58 12.68
C GLU A 60 3.93 -8.60 11.92
N GLY A 61 3.96 -9.12 10.70
CA GLY A 61 5.13 -9.09 9.82
C GLY A 61 5.55 -7.66 9.48
N THR A 62 4.60 -6.81 9.13
CA THR A 62 4.84 -5.39 8.85
C THR A 62 5.38 -4.66 10.07
N ILE A 63 4.81 -4.90 11.25
CA ILE A 63 5.32 -4.32 12.51
C ILE A 63 6.76 -4.75 12.78
N ARG A 64 7.09 -6.03 12.61
CA ARG A 64 8.47 -6.52 12.76
C ARG A 64 9.42 -5.88 11.77
N PHE A 65 9.02 -5.69 10.51
CA PHE A 65 9.80 -4.98 9.50
C PHE A 65 10.09 -3.53 9.94
N PHE A 66 9.08 -2.79 10.38
CA PHE A 66 9.25 -1.42 10.89
C PHE A 66 10.26 -1.35 12.05
N GLN A 67 10.13 -2.25 13.01
CA GLN A 67 11.00 -2.25 14.20
C GLN A 67 12.43 -2.71 13.89
N ASN A 68 12.58 -3.78 13.11
CA ASN A 68 13.86 -4.45 12.94
C ASN A 68 14.68 -3.90 11.78
N GLN A 69 14.03 -3.59 10.64
CA GLN A 69 14.71 -3.11 9.44
C GLN A 69 14.74 -1.58 9.39
N MET A 70 13.59 -0.94 9.61
CA MET A 70 13.48 0.51 9.51
C MET A 70 13.87 1.24 10.80
N LYS A 71 14.00 0.54 11.93
CA LYS A 71 14.18 1.12 13.29
C LYS A 71 13.10 2.15 13.66
N MET A 72 11.94 2.01 13.05
CA MET A 72 10.74 2.80 13.30
C MET A 72 9.95 2.15 14.44
N ARG A 73 10.12 2.66 15.67
CA ARG A 73 9.44 2.10 16.85
C ARG A 73 7.97 2.54 16.88
N LEU A 74 7.09 1.56 17.07
CA LEU A 74 5.66 1.77 17.31
C LEU A 74 5.42 1.60 18.81
N LYS A 75 5.22 2.71 19.55
CA LYS A 75 4.95 2.67 21.00
C LYS A 75 3.60 2.00 21.32
N ASN A 76 2.59 2.33 20.50
CA ASN A 76 1.27 1.72 20.51
C ASN A 76 1.04 1.08 19.15
N ARG A 77 -0.03 0.31 19.03
CA ARG A 77 -0.44 -0.31 17.78
C ARG A 77 -1.84 0.16 17.43
N PRO A 78 -2.10 0.63 16.19
CA PRO A 78 -3.46 0.91 15.77
C PRO A 78 -4.25 -0.39 15.73
N ARG A 79 -5.54 -0.30 15.98
CA ARG A 79 -6.43 -1.45 15.82
C ARG A 79 -6.54 -1.80 14.34
N LEU A 80 -6.46 -3.08 14.02
CA LEU A 80 -6.70 -3.57 12.67
C LEU A 80 -8.15 -3.98 12.52
N LYS A 81 -8.86 -3.40 11.56
CA LYS A 81 -10.22 -3.77 11.19
C LYS A 81 -10.26 -4.22 9.73
N VAL A 82 -10.90 -5.34 9.50
CA VAL A 82 -11.16 -5.86 8.15
C VAL A 82 -12.59 -5.53 7.79
N THR A 83 -12.78 -5.01 6.59
CA THR A 83 -14.10 -4.57 6.13
C THR A 83 -14.27 -4.85 4.64
N ASP A 84 -15.38 -4.43 4.05
CA ASP A 84 -15.58 -4.38 2.60
C ASP A 84 -15.47 -2.94 2.07
N GLN A 85 -15.38 -2.80 0.77
CA GLN A 85 -15.28 -1.49 0.14
C GLN A 85 -16.54 -0.63 0.37
N ARG A 86 -17.73 -1.22 0.39
CA ARG A 86 -18.98 -0.48 0.59
C ARG A 86 -19.02 0.19 1.96
N TYR A 87 -18.48 -0.48 2.98
CA TYR A 87 -18.36 0.10 4.31
C TYR A 87 -17.49 1.36 4.28
N LEU A 88 -16.28 1.27 3.69
CA LEU A 88 -15.37 2.41 3.62
C LEU A 88 -15.94 3.59 2.84
N LEU A 89 -16.58 3.32 1.69
CA LEU A 89 -17.23 4.36 0.87
C LEU A 89 -18.40 5.05 1.60
N ARG A 90 -19.12 4.34 2.47
CA ARG A 90 -20.23 4.89 3.23
C ARG A 90 -19.79 5.71 4.44
N GLU A 91 -18.75 5.26 5.14
CA GLU A 91 -18.34 5.85 6.42
C GLU A 91 -17.26 6.94 6.25
N PHE A 92 -16.55 6.96 5.12
CA PHE A 92 -15.44 7.87 4.88
C PHE A 92 -15.49 8.48 3.47
N GLU A 93 -15.00 9.70 3.34
CA GLU A 93 -14.84 10.36 2.04
C GLU A 93 -13.59 9.81 1.32
N ILE A 94 -13.70 8.65 0.69
CA ILE A 94 -12.62 7.97 -0.02
C ILE A 94 -12.97 7.72 -1.49
N THR A 95 -11.95 7.35 -2.27
CA THR A 95 -12.12 6.97 -3.67
C THR A 95 -12.44 5.47 -3.83
N ASP A 96 -13.00 5.10 -4.99
CA ASP A 96 -13.35 3.71 -5.33
C ASP A 96 -12.16 2.74 -5.38
N HIS A 97 -10.93 3.23 -5.39
CA HIS A 97 -9.70 2.42 -5.45
C HIS A 97 -8.92 2.40 -4.14
N THR A 98 -9.55 2.72 -3.02
CA THR A 98 -8.92 2.67 -1.69
C THR A 98 -8.87 1.23 -1.18
N PHE A 99 -7.66 0.72 -0.90
CA PHE A 99 -7.43 -0.63 -0.36
C PHE A 99 -7.40 -0.67 1.17
N GLY A 100 -7.04 0.42 1.79
CA GLY A 100 -6.99 0.59 3.24
C GLY A 100 -7.11 2.05 3.63
N LEU A 101 -7.25 2.30 4.92
CA LEU A 101 -7.39 3.64 5.47
C LEU A 101 -6.93 3.66 6.93
N TYR A 102 -5.98 4.52 7.25
CA TYR A 102 -5.68 4.89 8.62
C TYR A 102 -6.59 6.02 9.07
N THR A 103 -7.29 5.81 10.17
CA THR A 103 -8.11 6.82 10.81
C THR A 103 -7.63 7.10 12.22
N ASN A 104 -7.78 8.35 12.62
CA ASN A 104 -7.47 8.80 13.95
C ASN A 104 -8.68 9.53 14.52
N SER A 105 -9.55 8.79 15.20
CA SER A 105 -10.61 9.35 16.01
C SER A 105 -10.15 9.64 17.43
N LEU A 106 -10.93 10.43 18.19
CA LEU A 106 -10.63 10.72 19.59
C LEU A 106 -10.64 9.45 20.47
N GLU A 107 -11.34 8.42 20.03
CA GLU A 107 -11.55 7.19 20.80
C GLU A 107 -10.55 6.09 20.41
N GLU A 108 -10.23 5.96 19.13
CA GLU A 108 -9.42 4.83 18.65
C GLU A 108 -8.70 5.15 17.33
N GLU A 109 -7.44 4.73 17.27
CA GLU A 109 -6.67 4.74 16.03
C GLU A 109 -6.81 3.39 15.35
N THR A 110 -7.31 3.42 14.13
CA THR A 110 -7.68 2.21 13.40
C THR A 110 -7.08 2.22 11.99
N ILE A 111 -6.55 1.08 11.58
CA ILE A 111 -6.26 0.78 10.18
C ILE A 111 -7.36 -0.14 9.67
N PHE A 112 -8.08 0.31 8.67
CA PHE A 112 -9.02 -0.50 7.91
C PHE A 112 -8.31 -1.10 6.70
N ILE A 113 -8.56 -2.37 6.44
CA ILE A 113 -8.14 -3.07 5.21
C ILE A 113 -9.35 -3.77 4.63
N ILE A 114 -9.55 -3.65 3.33
CA ILE A 114 -10.67 -4.32 2.67
C ILE A 114 -10.36 -5.78 2.36
N THR A 115 -11.38 -6.63 2.45
CA THR A 115 -11.29 -8.03 2.04
C THR A 115 -11.20 -8.18 0.52
N GLY A 116 -10.77 -9.35 0.04
CA GLY A 116 -10.73 -9.67 -1.40
C GLY A 116 -9.62 -8.99 -2.19
N ILE A 117 -8.58 -8.47 -1.52
CA ILE A 117 -7.35 -7.99 -2.15
C ILE A 117 -6.28 -9.06 -2.10
N ALA A 118 -5.42 -9.10 -3.11
CA ALA A 118 -4.29 -10.03 -3.16
C ALA A 118 -3.33 -9.80 -1.97
N GLU A 119 -2.64 -10.84 -1.53
CA GLU A 119 -1.75 -10.80 -0.37
C GLU A 119 -0.64 -9.74 -0.50
N ASP A 120 0.00 -9.64 -1.66
CA ASP A 120 1.01 -8.63 -1.94
C ASP A 120 0.45 -7.20 -1.81
N ARG A 121 -0.79 -6.99 -2.29
CA ARG A 121 -1.49 -5.71 -2.14
C ARG A 121 -1.77 -5.40 -0.67
N ALA A 122 -2.14 -6.41 0.13
CA ALA A 122 -2.36 -6.21 1.56
C ALA A 122 -1.07 -5.86 2.31
N TRP A 123 0.06 -6.49 1.97
CA TRP A 123 1.38 -6.14 2.53
C TRP A 123 1.71 -4.66 2.33
N ILE A 124 1.62 -4.18 1.08
CA ILE A 124 1.95 -2.79 0.76
C ILE A 124 0.95 -1.81 1.35
N THR A 125 -0.34 -2.14 1.37
CA THR A 125 -1.36 -1.30 2.01
C THR A 125 -1.14 -1.17 3.51
N LEU A 126 -0.87 -2.28 4.20
CA LEU A 126 -0.54 -2.26 5.64
C LEU A 126 0.68 -1.40 5.94
N ALA A 127 1.74 -1.48 5.12
CA ALA A 127 2.93 -0.66 5.31
C ALA A 127 2.62 0.83 5.11
N HIS A 128 1.82 1.17 4.10
CA HIS A 128 1.40 2.55 3.83
C HIS A 128 0.66 3.15 5.05
N GLU A 129 -0.40 2.48 5.49
CA GLU A 129 -1.24 2.96 6.60
C GLU A 129 -0.49 2.97 7.95
N LEU A 130 0.37 1.99 8.21
CA LEU A 130 1.25 1.99 9.38
C LEU A 130 2.29 3.12 9.33
N THR A 131 2.72 3.53 8.14
CA THR A 131 3.62 4.68 8.00
C THR A 131 2.92 5.95 8.42
N HIS A 132 1.68 6.21 8.00
CA HIS A 132 0.90 7.37 8.44
C HIS A 132 0.66 7.38 9.95
N PHE A 133 0.35 6.21 10.54
CA PHE A 133 0.25 6.06 11.99
C PHE A 133 1.56 6.45 12.70
N TRP A 134 2.72 6.04 12.16
CA TRP A 134 4.03 6.37 12.72
C TRP A 134 4.38 7.85 12.54
N GLN A 135 4.15 8.40 11.34
CA GLN A 135 4.41 9.81 11.00
C GLN A 135 3.69 10.75 11.95
N LYS A 136 2.41 10.50 12.20
CA LYS A 136 1.59 11.32 13.09
C LYS A 136 2.22 11.55 14.47
N ARG A 137 3.02 10.60 14.95
CA ARG A 137 3.62 10.64 16.30
C ARG A 137 5.09 11.04 16.33
N ASN A 138 5.75 10.94 15.20
CA ASN A 138 7.20 11.04 15.15
C ASN A 138 7.71 12.14 14.22
N CYS A 139 6.84 12.71 13.39
CA CYS A 139 7.20 13.70 12.39
C CYS A 139 6.59 15.08 12.73
N PRO A 140 7.13 16.17 12.15
CA PRO A 140 6.54 17.51 12.29
C PRO A 140 5.08 17.55 11.82
N ASN A 141 4.27 18.39 12.45
CA ASN A 141 2.90 18.64 12.02
C ASN A 141 2.64 20.16 12.02
N PRO A 142 2.33 20.80 10.88
CA PRO A 142 2.13 20.16 9.57
C PRO A 142 3.45 19.72 8.91
N GLN A 143 3.34 18.70 8.06
CA GLN A 143 4.38 18.23 7.16
C GLN A 143 3.89 18.35 5.72
N ALA A 144 4.78 18.68 4.78
CA ALA A 144 4.40 18.78 3.37
C ALA A 144 3.87 17.44 2.84
N LEU A 145 2.79 17.48 2.07
CA LEU A 145 2.14 16.28 1.52
C LEU A 145 3.13 15.38 0.76
N VAL A 146 4.03 15.99 0.00
CA VAL A 146 5.12 15.30 -0.70
C VAL A 146 5.98 14.44 0.24
N LEU A 147 6.23 14.91 1.47
CA LEU A 147 7.01 14.14 2.44
C LEU A 147 6.14 13.13 3.19
N VAL A 148 4.85 13.43 3.41
CA VAL A 148 3.91 12.49 4.04
C VAL A 148 3.70 11.28 3.15
N GLU A 149 3.26 11.47 1.92
CA GLU A 149 2.94 10.41 0.97
C GLU A 149 4.21 9.76 0.41
N GLY A 150 5.20 10.56 0.03
CA GLY A 150 6.46 10.03 -0.50
C GLY A 150 7.20 9.13 0.51
N PHE A 151 7.19 9.48 1.80
CA PHE A 151 7.80 8.64 2.81
C PHE A 151 6.97 7.36 3.05
N ALA A 152 5.64 7.42 2.94
CA ALA A 152 4.81 6.24 3.00
C ALA A 152 5.12 5.30 1.82
N GLU A 153 5.16 5.82 0.58
CA GLU A 153 5.52 5.04 -0.62
C GLU A 153 6.95 4.47 -0.54
N TRP A 154 7.91 5.26 -0.05
CA TRP A 154 9.27 4.77 0.14
C TRP A 154 9.33 3.63 1.16
N THR A 155 8.60 3.72 2.28
CA THR A 155 8.52 2.66 3.28
C THR A 155 7.89 1.39 2.71
N VAL A 156 6.82 1.54 1.91
CA VAL A 156 6.19 0.45 1.15
C VAL A 156 7.20 -0.22 0.20
N TYR A 157 7.95 0.59 -0.55
CA TYR A 157 8.99 0.08 -1.45
C TYR A 157 10.04 -0.74 -0.70
N LYS A 158 10.51 -0.26 0.46
CA LYS A 158 11.49 -0.98 1.31
C LYS A 158 10.92 -2.29 1.87
N LEU A 159 9.63 -2.31 2.23
CA LEU A 159 8.96 -3.55 2.65
C LEU A 159 8.85 -4.54 1.47
N ALA A 160 8.46 -4.06 0.29
CA ALA A 160 8.35 -4.88 -0.90
C ALA A 160 9.71 -5.49 -1.29
N GLU A 161 10.79 -4.71 -1.19
CA GLU A 161 12.18 -5.19 -1.38
C GLU A 161 12.55 -6.28 -0.36
N HIS A 162 12.23 -6.06 0.93
CA HIS A 162 12.51 -7.02 2.01
C HIS A 162 11.79 -8.37 1.84
N HIS A 163 10.58 -8.35 1.33
CA HIS A 163 9.76 -9.55 1.09
C HIS A 163 9.86 -10.12 -0.33
N GLY A 164 10.70 -9.52 -1.20
CA GLY A 164 10.86 -9.98 -2.60
C GLY A 164 9.59 -9.80 -3.45
N LEU A 165 8.77 -8.77 -3.17
CA LEU A 165 7.55 -8.47 -3.92
C LEU A 165 7.89 -7.73 -5.21
N GLU A 166 8.57 -8.41 -6.15
CA GLU A 166 9.13 -7.80 -7.37
C GLU A 166 8.08 -7.08 -8.23
N ARG A 167 6.88 -7.67 -8.35
CA ARG A 167 5.77 -7.07 -9.11
C ARG A 167 5.33 -5.74 -8.50
N ALA A 168 5.20 -5.68 -7.18
CA ALA A 168 4.85 -4.45 -6.49
C ALA A 168 5.92 -3.37 -6.70
N MET A 169 7.20 -3.72 -6.56
CA MET A 169 8.31 -2.79 -6.80
C MET A 169 8.34 -2.25 -8.22
N LEU A 170 8.14 -3.12 -9.22
CA LEU A 170 8.07 -2.70 -10.62
C LEU A 170 6.90 -1.75 -10.87
N SER A 171 5.71 -2.09 -10.36
CA SER A 171 4.53 -1.23 -10.46
C SER A 171 4.76 0.14 -9.83
N MET A 172 5.34 0.20 -8.65
CA MET A 172 5.65 1.44 -7.95
C MET A 172 6.67 2.31 -8.72
N ARG A 173 7.74 1.71 -9.27
CA ARG A 173 8.76 2.44 -10.06
C ARG A 173 8.20 3.00 -11.36
N ARG A 174 7.18 2.37 -11.93
CA ARG A 174 6.55 2.77 -13.21
C ARG A 174 5.28 3.57 -13.05
N ASN A 175 4.77 3.67 -11.83
CA ASN A 175 3.60 4.50 -11.57
C ASN A 175 3.96 5.96 -11.79
N VAL A 176 3.56 6.49 -12.95
CA VAL A 176 3.79 7.89 -13.33
C VAL A 176 2.71 8.83 -12.80
N ALA A 177 1.76 8.32 -12.00
CA ALA A 177 0.74 9.15 -11.38
C ALA A 177 1.37 10.06 -10.34
N GLU A 178 1.28 11.36 -10.55
CA GLU A 178 1.64 12.37 -9.54
C GLU A 178 0.65 12.29 -8.36
N PRO A 179 1.11 12.53 -7.13
CA PRO A 179 2.48 12.95 -6.73
C PRO A 179 3.43 11.77 -6.41
N TYR A 180 2.95 10.54 -6.35
CA TYR A 180 3.66 9.39 -5.76
C TYR A 180 4.97 9.00 -6.45
N HIS A 181 5.04 9.15 -7.78
CA HIS A 181 6.22 8.75 -8.55
C HIS A 181 7.44 9.63 -8.26
N THR A 182 7.24 10.95 -8.32
CA THR A 182 8.34 11.92 -8.14
C THR A 182 8.91 11.84 -6.72
N GLU A 183 8.04 11.72 -5.72
CA GLU A 183 8.44 11.65 -4.32
C GLU A 183 9.17 10.35 -3.98
N LEU A 184 8.70 9.20 -4.46
CA LEU A 184 9.39 7.93 -4.28
C LEU A 184 10.80 7.99 -4.86
N HIS A 185 10.95 8.47 -6.09
CA HIS A 185 12.26 8.60 -6.74
C HIS A 185 13.19 9.58 -6.01
N ALA A 186 12.66 10.69 -5.51
CA ALA A 186 13.43 11.63 -4.71
C ALA A 186 13.97 10.97 -3.44
N LEU A 187 13.13 10.22 -2.72
CA LEU A 187 13.53 9.53 -1.49
C LEU A 187 14.48 8.35 -1.75
N LEU A 188 14.34 7.62 -2.85
CA LEU A 188 15.31 6.61 -3.26
C LEU A 188 16.68 7.24 -3.59
N GLY A 189 16.69 8.41 -4.23
CA GLY A 189 17.92 9.17 -4.47
C GLY A 189 18.57 9.70 -3.17
N LEU A 190 17.77 10.11 -2.19
CA LEU A 190 18.26 10.49 -0.86
C LEU A 190 18.79 9.29 -0.08
N GLU A 191 18.15 8.13 -0.18
CA GLU A 191 18.62 6.90 0.45
C GLU A 191 20.03 6.49 -0.01
N GLN A 192 20.34 6.66 -1.31
CA GLN A 192 21.69 6.39 -1.82
C GLN A 192 22.77 7.25 -1.14
N LYS A 193 22.42 8.45 -0.69
CA LYS A 193 23.34 9.40 -0.04
C LYS A 193 23.38 9.26 1.48
N LEU A 194 22.24 9.02 2.10
CA LEU A 194 22.03 9.09 3.54
C LEU A 194 21.85 7.72 4.21
N GLY A 195 21.60 6.68 3.42
CA GLY A 195 21.16 5.38 3.89
C GLY A 195 19.73 5.41 4.44
N VAL A 196 19.18 4.23 4.72
CA VAL A 196 17.81 4.06 5.24
C VAL A 196 17.55 4.91 6.49
N GLN A 197 18.49 4.89 7.46
CA GLN A 197 18.32 5.63 8.72
C GLN A 197 18.39 7.15 8.52
N GLY A 198 19.15 7.61 7.54
CA GLY A 198 19.18 9.03 7.17
C GLY A 198 17.85 9.53 6.61
N VAL A 199 17.17 8.73 5.79
CA VAL A 199 15.82 9.05 5.27
C VAL A 199 14.79 9.06 6.42
N VAL A 200 14.82 8.08 7.31
CA VAL A 200 13.93 8.06 8.50
C VAL A 200 14.19 9.29 9.39
N HIS A 201 15.45 9.67 9.61
CA HIS A 201 15.80 10.87 10.37
C HIS A 201 15.28 12.15 9.69
N LEU A 202 15.44 12.25 8.37
CA LEU A 202 14.92 13.38 7.59
C LEU A 202 13.40 13.51 7.76
N ALA A 203 12.63 12.43 7.62
CA ALA A 203 11.18 12.44 7.83
C ALA A 203 10.80 12.91 9.24
N ARG A 204 11.58 12.55 10.26
CA ARG A 204 11.35 12.95 11.66
C ARG A 204 11.65 14.42 11.95
N THR A 205 12.51 15.06 11.19
CA THR A 205 13.06 16.39 11.53
C THR A 205 12.66 17.49 10.57
N LYS A 206 12.21 17.15 9.37
CA LYS A 206 11.87 18.11 8.32
C LYS A 206 10.36 18.20 8.10
N ALA A 207 9.89 19.42 7.88
CA ALA A 207 8.51 19.67 7.45
C ALA A 207 8.35 19.59 5.92
N GLY A 208 9.45 19.60 5.15
CA GLY A 208 9.51 19.48 3.70
C GLY A 208 10.90 19.02 3.23
N LEU A 209 11.06 18.81 1.92
CA LEU A 209 12.32 18.34 1.31
C LEU A 209 13.34 19.47 1.03
N ASN A 210 13.03 20.71 1.40
CA ASN A 210 13.93 21.88 1.22
C ASN A 210 15.04 21.91 2.28
#